data_3ac11698944e5a66b8bee5ecc8bfc552
#
_entry.id   3ac11698944e5a66b8bee5ecc8bfc552
#
_cell.length_a   1.000
_cell.length_b   1.000
_cell.length_c   1.000
_cell.angle_alpha   90.00
_cell.angle_beta   90.00
_cell.angle_gamma   90.00
#
_symmetry.space_group_name_H-M   'P 1'
#
loop_
_entity.id
_entity.type
_entity.pdbx_description
1 polymer ?
#
loop_
_entity_poly.entity_id
_entity_poly.type
_entity_poly.pdbx_seq_one_letter_code
_entity_poly.pdbx_strand_id
1 'polypeptide(L)'
;MNSILYSWLKHTAELYPEKTAYTTWDQSITFGELFQQAMEVAIAGQLRGQAAVVPVTATRELHVPITYLGIAFAGGTYAPIPKELPMARLQALMISLSMGTYPEGGKPLMVVQTSGTTSMPKGVCIPESAVCHYLESFGAAMNIGPDEVLGCQCDFDYVAAIRDLYLPVRYGCTTAIIPKDCFVNPMKLHSFLRDNHVTTLCWSVAAMTTMAKLGALQDFDFSFIKKVIFTGSQIPGGILHQWQMALPDATFINHYGPSEATASCTYYVVDHPVKTFERIPIGKPLPGYEVTIADADENGEGEIVIAGKGLASGYYGAKELTRSKFVIAAEYQQSHALLNPILGDILYLTGDLGKMDESGNLLFLGRKDRQIKHMDYRIELDGIEAAVTSLPDIEEAAVVNDEVSDKIILYYVGDTTPETIIPALRQQLPGYMMPRVFKQVASIPKLASGKTDYMALTPKRETKPISNY
;
A
#
# COMPACT_ATOMS: atom_id res chain seq x y z
N MET A 1 -9.88 29.35 0.97
CA MET A 1 -9.60 27.92 0.92
C MET A 1 -9.10 27.58 -0.48
N ASN A 2 -7.82 27.20 -0.62
CA ASN A 2 -7.19 26.95 -1.92
C ASN A 2 -6.99 25.45 -2.20
N SER A 3 -7.70 24.55 -1.49
CA SER A 3 -7.63 23.11 -1.67
C SER A 3 -8.41 22.68 -2.92
N ILE A 4 -7.82 21.80 -3.72
CA ILE A 4 -8.47 21.19 -4.89
C ILE A 4 -9.59 20.27 -4.41
N LEU A 5 -9.35 19.49 -3.36
CA LEU A 5 -10.36 18.60 -2.76
C LEU A 5 -11.58 19.38 -2.25
N TYR A 6 -11.38 20.59 -1.71
CA TYR A 6 -12.48 21.49 -1.36
C TYR A 6 -13.36 21.81 -2.58
N SER A 7 -12.71 22.22 -3.67
CA SER A 7 -13.43 22.60 -4.89
C SER A 7 -14.19 21.40 -5.50
N TRP A 8 -13.60 20.22 -5.47
CA TRP A 8 -14.23 19.01 -5.94
C TRP A 8 -15.43 18.62 -5.08
N LEU A 9 -15.26 18.53 -3.75
CA LEU A 9 -16.38 18.12 -2.88
C LEU A 9 -17.52 19.14 -2.92
N LYS A 10 -17.21 20.44 -2.96
CA LYS A 10 -18.23 21.49 -3.11
C LYS A 10 -19.06 21.25 -4.36
N HIS A 11 -18.41 21.06 -5.51
CA HIS A 11 -19.08 20.79 -6.78
C HIS A 11 -19.92 19.51 -6.73
N THR A 12 -19.38 18.43 -6.21
CA THR A 12 -20.08 17.14 -6.10
C THR A 12 -21.28 17.22 -5.14
N ALA A 13 -21.14 17.94 -4.02
CA ALA A 13 -22.25 18.19 -3.08
C ALA A 13 -23.37 19.08 -3.69
N GLU A 14 -23.02 20.01 -4.58
CA GLU A 14 -23.99 20.79 -5.32
C GLU A 14 -24.75 19.95 -6.35
N LEU A 15 -24.07 18.99 -7.02
CA LEU A 15 -24.70 18.10 -8.01
C LEU A 15 -25.55 16.97 -7.40
N TYR A 16 -25.07 16.41 -6.28
CA TYR A 16 -25.62 15.19 -5.67
C TYR A 16 -25.82 15.33 -4.16
N PRO A 17 -26.52 16.37 -3.64
CA PRO A 17 -26.58 16.67 -2.20
C PRO A 17 -27.09 15.51 -1.34
N GLU A 18 -28.12 14.78 -1.82
CA GLU A 18 -28.78 13.71 -1.10
C GLU A 18 -28.18 12.31 -1.38
N LYS A 19 -27.22 12.22 -2.31
CA LYS A 19 -26.61 10.95 -2.64
C LYS A 19 -25.60 10.55 -1.57
N THR A 20 -25.57 9.26 -1.25
CA THR A 20 -24.59 8.68 -0.30
C THR A 20 -23.18 8.78 -0.84
N ALA A 21 -22.31 9.42 -0.08
CA ALA A 21 -20.86 9.48 -0.33
C ALA A 21 -20.14 8.28 0.28
N TYR A 22 -20.42 8.00 1.56
CA TYR A 22 -19.87 6.86 2.28
C TYR A 22 -20.96 6.13 3.05
N THR A 23 -20.83 4.81 3.11
CA THR A 23 -21.72 3.95 3.91
C THR A 23 -20.91 2.90 4.67
N THR A 24 -21.38 2.52 5.84
CA THR A 24 -20.91 1.39 6.65
C THR A 24 -22.04 0.39 6.79
N TRP A 25 -21.97 -0.53 7.75
CA TRP A 25 -23.08 -1.48 8.01
C TRP A 25 -24.36 -0.80 8.50
N ASP A 26 -24.21 0.23 9.31
CA ASP A 26 -25.31 0.84 10.08
C ASP A 26 -25.42 2.36 9.91
N GLN A 27 -24.49 2.97 9.20
CA GLN A 27 -24.41 4.42 9.02
C GLN A 27 -24.10 4.80 7.59
N SER A 28 -24.60 5.93 7.16
CA SER A 28 -24.24 6.54 5.88
C SER A 28 -24.15 8.05 6.03
N ILE A 29 -23.45 8.70 5.10
CA ILE A 29 -23.36 10.14 5.00
C ILE A 29 -23.55 10.55 3.54
N THR A 30 -24.37 11.56 3.28
CA THR A 30 -24.58 12.14 1.96
C THR A 30 -23.45 13.11 1.58
N PHE A 31 -23.35 13.50 0.31
CA PHE A 31 -22.37 14.50 -0.12
C PHE A 31 -22.64 15.86 0.51
N GLY A 32 -23.90 16.25 0.69
CA GLY A 32 -24.26 17.50 1.38
C GLY A 32 -23.81 17.53 2.83
N GLU A 33 -24.11 16.47 3.58
CA GLU A 33 -23.67 16.30 4.97
C GLU A 33 -22.16 16.20 5.10
N LEU A 34 -21.50 15.47 4.21
CA LEU A 34 -20.04 15.34 4.17
C LEU A 34 -19.37 16.70 4.00
N PHE A 35 -19.86 17.52 3.05
CA PHE A 35 -19.34 18.86 2.84
C PHE A 35 -19.53 19.75 4.08
N GLN A 36 -20.71 19.76 4.65
CA GLN A 36 -21.01 20.53 5.86
C GLN A 36 -20.10 20.13 7.03
N GLN A 37 -20.01 18.85 7.35
CA GLN A 37 -19.22 18.37 8.48
C GLN A 37 -17.71 18.58 8.26
N ALA A 38 -17.20 18.40 7.05
CA ALA A 38 -15.80 18.71 6.71
C ALA A 38 -15.50 20.21 6.88
N MET A 39 -16.45 21.09 6.54
CA MET A 39 -16.35 22.55 6.78
C MET A 39 -16.32 22.90 8.26
N GLU A 40 -17.13 22.26 9.10
CA GLU A 40 -17.11 22.45 10.55
C GLU A 40 -15.75 22.08 11.15
N VAL A 41 -15.16 20.94 10.72
CA VAL A 41 -13.81 20.53 11.11
C VAL A 41 -12.76 21.55 10.65
N ALA A 42 -12.88 22.05 9.41
CA ALA A 42 -11.94 23.04 8.87
C ALA A 42 -11.95 24.35 9.66
N ILE A 43 -13.14 24.88 9.98
CA ILE A 43 -13.30 26.11 10.77
C ILE A 43 -12.73 25.92 12.19
N ALA A 44 -13.05 24.82 12.85
CA ALA A 44 -12.52 24.50 14.17
C ALA A 44 -10.99 24.38 14.18
N GLY A 45 -10.40 23.79 13.12
CA GLY A 45 -8.95 23.68 12.94
C GLY A 45 -8.27 25.04 12.76
N GLN A 46 -8.85 25.94 11.97
CA GLN A 46 -8.33 27.31 11.78
C GLN A 46 -8.33 28.13 13.08
N LEU A 47 -9.35 27.98 13.90
CA LEU A 47 -9.45 28.69 15.20
C LEU A 47 -8.43 28.22 16.24
N ARG A 48 -7.97 26.97 16.15
CA ARG A 48 -7.00 26.38 17.11
C ARG A 48 -5.54 26.62 16.73
N GLY A 49 -5.27 27.18 15.56
CA GLY A 49 -3.93 27.25 14.99
C GLY A 49 -3.50 25.91 14.38
N GLN A 50 -2.73 25.98 13.31
CA GLN A 50 -2.32 24.77 12.59
C GLN A 50 -1.12 24.10 13.27
N ALA A 51 -1.29 22.87 13.76
CA ALA A 51 -0.16 21.99 14.00
C ALA A 51 0.60 21.73 12.67
N ALA A 52 1.92 21.47 12.75
CA ALA A 52 2.71 21.16 11.57
C ALA A 52 2.12 19.94 10.84
N VAL A 53 1.82 18.87 11.59
CA VAL A 53 1.12 17.66 11.13
C VAL A 53 0.07 17.28 12.18
N VAL A 54 -1.14 16.96 11.74
CA VAL A 54 -2.25 16.54 12.61
C VAL A 54 -2.33 15.01 12.59
N PRO A 55 -1.98 14.32 13.69
CA PRO A 55 -2.16 12.88 13.79
C PRO A 55 -3.65 12.55 13.92
N VAL A 56 -4.12 11.58 13.13
CA VAL A 56 -5.52 11.13 13.13
C VAL A 56 -5.54 9.62 13.21
N THR A 57 -6.22 9.05 14.21
CA THR A 57 -6.39 7.59 14.30
C THR A 57 -7.24 7.09 13.14
N ALA A 58 -6.67 6.23 12.33
CA ALA A 58 -7.26 5.73 11.10
C ALA A 58 -8.12 4.49 11.39
N THR A 59 -9.39 4.71 11.72
CA THR A 59 -10.41 3.66 11.86
C THR A 59 -11.27 3.59 10.60
N ARG A 60 -11.98 2.46 10.39
CA ARG A 60 -12.96 2.31 9.29
C ARG A 60 -14.31 2.90 9.66
N GLU A 61 -14.33 4.17 10.04
CA GLU A 61 -15.51 4.87 10.52
C GLU A 61 -15.70 6.18 9.74
N LEU A 62 -16.93 6.65 9.61
CA LEU A 62 -17.30 7.82 8.79
C LEU A 62 -16.61 9.11 9.23
N HIS A 63 -16.27 9.24 10.52
CA HIS A 63 -15.58 10.44 11.01
C HIS A 63 -14.17 10.62 10.41
N VAL A 64 -13.52 9.56 9.91
CA VAL A 64 -12.14 9.64 9.37
C VAL A 64 -12.09 10.40 8.06
N PRO A 65 -12.86 10.04 7.00
CA PRO A 65 -12.88 10.82 5.76
C PRO A 65 -13.33 12.28 6.00
N ILE A 66 -14.29 12.52 6.90
CA ILE A 66 -14.72 13.88 7.31
C ILE A 66 -13.54 14.67 7.88
N THR A 67 -12.79 14.06 8.80
CA THR A 67 -11.64 14.69 9.46
C THR A 67 -10.51 14.99 8.49
N TYR A 68 -10.16 14.03 7.59
CA TYR A 68 -9.12 14.23 6.59
C TYR A 68 -9.46 15.37 5.64
N LEU A 69 -10.71 15.43 5.15
CA LEU A 69 -11.19 16.51 4.30
C LEU A 69 -11.17 17.85 5.02
N GLY A 70 -11.65 17.90 6.27
CA GLY A 70 -11.64 19.12 7.05
C GLY A 70 -10.24 19.67 7.32
N ILE A 71 -9.26 18.80 7.59
CA ILE A 71 -7.86 19.20 7.74
C ILE A 71 -7.31 19.73 6.40
N ALA A 72 -7.61 19.05 5.28
CA ALA A 72 -7.23 19.49 3.95
C ALA A 72 -7.82 20.87 3.61
N PHE A 73 -9.09 21.10 3.88
CA PHE A 73 -9.79 22.39 3.64
C PHE A 73 -9.21 23.52 4.48
N ALA A 74 -8.73 23.22 5.69
CA ALA A 74 -8.01 24.19 6.52
C ALA A 74 -6.58 24.46 6.01
N GLY A 75 -6.12 23.78 4.95
CA GLY A 75 -4.73 23.82 4.48
C GLY A 75 -3.76 23.12 5.42
N GLY A 76 -4.25 22.15 6.22
CA GLY A 76 -3.48 21.32 7.14
C GLY A 76 -2.83 20.12 6.45
N THR A 77 -1.92 19.46 7.17
CA THR A 77 -1.38 18.13 6.83
C THR A 77 -1.86 17.14 7.86
N TYR A 78 -2.39 16.00 7.46
CA TYR A 78 -2.74 14.93 8.38
C TYR A 78 -1.73 13.76 8.29
N ALA A 79 -1.57 13.04 9.41
CA ALA A 79 -0.85 11.77 9.46
C ALA A 79 -1.80 10.68 9.93
N PRO A 80 -2.13 9.70 9.08
CA PRO A 80 -2.88 8.53 9.50
C PRO A 80 -2.09 7.71 10.53
N ILE A 81 -2.70 7.43 11.67
CA ILE A 81 -2.10 6.63 12.74
C ILE A 81 -2.86 5.32 12.85
N PRO A 82 -2.20 4.15 12.67
CA PRO A 82 -2.85 2.86 12.89
C PRO A 82 -3.47 2.77 14.29
N LYS A 83 -4.68 2.24 14.41
CA LYS A 83 -5.38 2.09 15.69
C LYS A 83 -4.60 1.21 16.69
N GLU A 84 -3.93 0.18 16.16
CA GLU A 84 -3.24 -0.83 16.96
C GLU A 84 -1.72 -0.71 16.79
N LEU A 85 -1.11 0.25 17.50
CA LEU A 85 0.34 0.37 17.59
C LEU A 85 0.82 0.09 19.01
N PRO A 86 1.96 -0.62 19.19
CA PRO A 86 2.64 -0.68 20.48
C PRO A 86 2.92 0.74 21.01
N MET A 87 2.74 0.95 22.33
CA MET A 87 2.85 2.28 22.94
C MET A 87 4.22 2.94 22.67
N ALA A 88 5.30 2.19 22.77
CA ALA A 88 6.63 2.70 22.46
C ALA A 88 6.76 3.22 21.02
N ARG A 89 6.15 2.51 20.06
CA ARG A 89 6.16 2.89 18.65
C ARG A 89 5.25 4.10 18.38
N LEU A 90 4.12 4.18 19.06
CA LEU A 90 3.23 5.35 19.01
C LEU A 90 3.96 6.60 19.55
N GLN A 91 4.61 6.50 20.70
CA GLN A 91 5.38 7.61 21.28
C GLN A 91 6.50 8.06 20.32
N ALA A 92 7.28 7.13 19.77
CA ALA A 92 8.33 7.43 18.81
C ALA A 92 7.79 8.13 17.55
N LEU A 93 6.64 7.66 17.04
CA LEU A 93 5.95 8.29 15.90
C LEU A 93 5.49 9.71 16.23
N MET A 94 4.87 9.93 17.39
CA MET A 94 4.40 11.26 17.82
C MET A 94 5.57 12.24 17.97
N ILE A 95 6.72 11.81 18.52
CA ILE A 95 7.94 12.59 18.59
C ILE A 95 8.43 12.94 17.17
N SER A 96 8.52 11.95 16.28
CA SER A 96 8.93 12.17 14.89
C SER A 96 8.04 13.20 14.18
N LEU A 97 6.71 13.10 14.32
CA LEU A 97 5.76 14.04 13.73
C LEU A 97 5.85 15.46 14.32
N SER A 98 6.25 15.59 15.59
CA SER A 98 6.40 16.91 16.23
C SER A 98 7.71 17.63 15.90
N MET A 99 8.77 16.88 15.58
CA MET A 99 10.13 17.41 15.39
C MET A 99 10.56 17.42 13.92
N GLY A 100 9.90 16.67 13.05
CA GLY A 100 10.26 16.55 11.65
C GLY A 100 9.96 17.81 10.84
N THR A 101 10.60 17.92 9.68
CA THR A 101 10.41 19.00 8.72
C THR A 101 9.95 18.44 7.38
N TYR A 102 9.21 19.24 6.63
CA TYR A 102 8.81 18.87 5.28
C TYR A 102 10.02 18.85 4.33
N PRO A 103 10.03 17.96 3.34
CA PRO A 103 10.99 18.03 2.26
C PRO A 103 10.79 19.30 1.42
N GLU A 104 11.72 19.59 0.55
CA GLU A 104 11.60 20.68 -0.43
C GLU A 104 10.38 20.41 -1.34
N GLY A 105 9.57 21.43 -1.65
CA GLY A 105 8.33 21.26 -2.40
C GLY A 105 7.06 21.66 -1.63
N GLY A 106 7.20 22.02 -0.37
CA GLY A 106 6.11 22.62 0.41
C GLY A 106 5.36 21.63 1.31
N LYS A 107 4.24 22.10 1.84
CA LYS A 107 3.42 21.39 2.81
C LYS A 107 2.61 20.27 2.10
N PRO A 108 2.76 19.00 2.52
CA PRO A 108 2.00 17.90 1.93
C PRO A 108 0.55 17.88 2.45
N LEU A 109 -0.34 17.19 1.72
CA LEU A 109 -1.68 16.85 2.19
C LEU A 109 -1.59 15.86 3.35
N MET A 110 -0.74 14.85 3.20
CA MET A 110 -0.63 13.75 4.17
C MET A 110 0.81 13.27 4.35
N VAL A 111 1.08 12.72 5.53
CA VAL A 111 2.31 12.00 5.85
C VAL A 111 1.96 10.56 6.19
N VAL A 112 2.11 9.66 5.22
CA VAL A 112 1.80 8.23 5.37
C VAL A 112 2.98 7.49 5.95
N GLN A 113 2.75 6.69 6.98
CA GLN A 113 3.80 5.90 7.61
C GLN A 113 4.06 4.60 6.83
N THR A 114 5.32 4.33 6.54
CA THR A 114 5.76 3.05 5.98
C THR A 114 6.81 2.44 6.92
N SER A 115 6.96 1.11 6.89
CA SER A 115 8.03 0.47 7.67
C SER A 115 9.39 0.95 7.19
N GLY A 116 10.26 1.34 8.14
CA GLY A 116 11.63 1.76 7.84
C GLY A 116 12.64 0.63 8.04
N THR A 117 13.84 0.75 7.41
CA THR A 117 15.00 -0.12 7.66
C THR A 117 15.53 0.00 9.09
N THR A 118 15.21 1.11 9.76
CA THR A 118 15.44 1.35 11.17
C THR A 118 14.18 1.05 11.97
N SER A 119 14.28 0.97 13.29
CA SER A 119 13.14 0.77 14.21
C SER A 119 12.03 1.81 14.08
N MET A 120 12.31 2.94 13.37
CA MET A 120 11.38 4.06 13.18
C MET A 120 10.67 4.00 11.83
N PRO A 121 9.33 4.23 11.80
CA PRO A 121 8.59 4.38 10.55
C PRO A 121 9.10 5.56 9.72
N LYS A 122 9.06 5.42 8.39
CA LYS A 122 9.35 6.50 7.44
C LYS A 122 8.04 7.18 7.06
N GLY A 123 7.95 8.50 7.23
CA GLY A 123 6.80 9.28 6.81
C GLY A 123 6.93 9.73 5.35
N VAL A 124 6.14 9.17 4.44
CA VAL A 124 6.09 9.61 3.04
C VAL A 124 5.21 10.85 2.91
N CYS A 125 5.78 11.95 2.43
CA CYS A 125 5.09 13.24 2.25
C CYS A 125 4.40 13.29 0.89
N ILE A 126 3.07 13.22 0.87
CA ILE A 126 2.29 13.21 -0.38
C ILE A 126 1.57 14.55 -0.55
N PRO A 127 1.92 15.35 -1.58
CA PRO A 127 1.25 16.60 -1.89
C PRO A 127 -0.20 16.40 -2.33
N GLU A 128 -1.08 17.37 -2.09
CA GLU A 128 -2.46 17.36 -2.61
C GLU A 128 -2.47 17.25 -4.14
N SER A 129 -1.56 17.93 -4.81
CA SER A 129 -1.43 17.86 -6.27
C SER A 129 -1.13 16.46 -6.79
N ALA A 130 -0.30 15.67 -6.07
CA ALA A 130 -0.01 14.28 -6.43
C ALA A 130 -1.23 13.38 -6.22
N VAL A 131 -1.95 13.57 -5.11
CA VAL A 131 -3.21 12.86 -4.84
C VAL A 131 -4.25 13.16 -5.93
N CYS A 132 -4.47 14.43 -6.25
CA CYS A 132 -5.44 14.83 -7.28
C CYS A 132 -5.05 14.31 -8.66
N HIS A 133 -3.77 14.40 -9.04
CA HIS A 133 -3.27 13.83 -10.29
C HIS A 133 -3.51 12.32 -10.36
N TYR A 134 -3.17 11.59 -9.29
CA TYR A 134 -3.40 10.14 -9.21
C TYR A 134 -4.88 9.79 -9.39
N LEU A 135 -5.78 10.47 -8.67
CA LEU A 135 -7.23 10.21 -8.74
C LEU A 135 -7.81 10.47 -10.13
N GLU A 136 -7.35 11.53 -10.82
CA GLU A 136 -7.78 11.81 -12.18
C GLU A 136 -7.24 10.77 -13.17
N SER A 137 -5.97 10.40 -13.04
CA SER A 137 -5.34 9.37 -13.88
C SER A 137 -5.98 7.99 -13.68
N PHE A 138 -6.19 7.61 -12.42
CA PHE A 138 -6.83 6.36 -12.04
C PHE A 138 -8.30 6.34 -12.49
N GLY A 139 -9.06 7.37 -12.17
CA GLY A 139 -10.48 7.45 -12.50
C GLY A 139 -10.74 7.40 -14.01
N ALA A 140 -9.91 8.09 -14.80
CA ALA A 140 -9.97 8.05 -16.25
C ALA A 140 -9.62 6.67 -16.81
N ALA A 141 -8.52 6.05 -16.34
CA ALA A 141 -8.07 4.73 -16.80
C ALA A 141 -9.04 3.61 -16.39
N MET A 142 -9.66 3.71 -15.22
CA MET A 142 -10.61 2.74 -14.69
C MET A 142 -12.07 3.05 -15.08
N ASN A 143 -12.32 4.14 -15.79
CA ASN A 143 -13.65 4.61 -16.15
C ASN A 143 -14.57 4.70 -14.92
N ILE A 144 -14.12 5.41 -13.87
CA ILE A 144 -14.92 5.62 -12.65
C ILE A 144 -15.97 6.70 -12.90
N GLY A 145 -17.22 6.39 -12.57
CA GLY A 145 -18.35 7.30 -12.71
C GLY A 145 -19.23 7.37 -11.46
N PRO A 146 -20.25 8.24 -11.48
CA PRO A 146 -21.11 8.43 -10.31
C PRO A 146 -21.91 7.17 -9.92
N ASP A 147 -22.20 6.30 -10.86
CA ASP A 147 -23.02 5.10 -10.59
C ASP A 147 -22.22 3.95 -9.94
N GLU A 148 -20.91 4.11 -9.79
CA GLU A 148 -20.11 3.09 -9.14
C GLU A 148 -20.25 3.12 -7.61
N VAL A 149 -20.23 1.92 -7.02
CA VAL A 149 -20.13 1.72 -5.57
C VAL A 149 -18.87 0.92 -5.30
N LEU A 150 -17.91 1.55 -4.63
CA LEU A 150 -16.60 0.98 -4.30
C LEU A 150 -16.70 0.18 -3.00
N GLY A 151 -16.28 -1.08 -3.01
CA GLY A 151 -16.14 -1.88 -1.78
C GLY A 151 -14.78 -1.66 -1.14
N CYS A 152 -14.69 -0.78 -0.15
CA CYS A 152 -13.46 -0.44 0.55
C CYS A 152 -13.00 -1.53 1.51
N GLN A 153 -11.88 -2.16 1.21
CA GLN A 153 -11.21 -3.16 2.07
C GLN A 153 -10.07 -2.54 2.86
N CYS A 154 -9.50 -1.45 2.37
CA CYS A 154 -8.27 -0.86 2.88
C CYS A 154 -8.48 -0.16 4.24
N ASP A 155 -7.54 -0.30 5.16
CA ASP A 155 -7.50 0.56 6.33
C ASP A 155 -7.05 1.98 5.92
N PHE A 156 -7.58 3.00 6.60
CA PHE A 156 -7.36 4.40 6.20
C PHE A 156 -5.96 4.96 6.56
N ASP A 157 -5.10 4.14 7.16
CA ASP A 157 -3.68 4.42 7.35
C ASP A 157 -2.80 3.97 6.17
N TYR A 158 -3.37 3.25 5.19
CA TYR A 158 -2.68 2.89 3.96
C TYR A 158 -2.82 3.96 2.88
N VAL A 159 -1.77 4.14 2.09
CA VAL A 159 -1.81 5.01 0.93
C VAL A 159 -2.87 4.59 -0.11
N ALA A 160 -3.11 3.29 -0.25
CA ALA A 160 -4.11 2.77 -1.19
C ALA A 160 -5.53 3.24 -0.88
N ALA A 161 -5.84 3.59 0.37
CA ALA A 161 -7.13 4.14 0.78
C ALA A 161 -7.47 5.50 0.14
N ILE A 162 -6.49 6.20 -0.44
CA ILE A 162 -6.72 7.44 -1.20
C ILE A 162 -7.83 7.27 -2.25
N ARG A 163 -7.91 6.11 -2.91
CA ARG A 163 -8.96 5.79 -3.87
C ARG A 163 -10.34 5.80 -3.21
N ASP A 164 -10.48 5.01 -2.16
CA ASP A 164 -11.72 4.84 -1.44
C ASP A 164 -12.17 6.12 -0.73
N LEU A 165 -11.19 6.94 -0.30
CA LEU A 165 -11.43 8.21 0.38
C LEU A 165 -11.81 9.35 -0.56
N TYR A 166 -11.22 9.43 -1.77
CA TYR A 166 -11.33 10.66 -2.57
C TYR A 166 -11.90 10.47 -3.98
N LEU A 167 -12.08 9.23 -4.48
CA LEU A 167 -12.84 9.04 -5.72
C LEU A 167 -14.30 9.50 -5.58
N PRO A 168 -15.01 9.27 -4.43
CA PRO A 168 -16.33 9.88 -4.21
C PRO A 168 -16.30 11.40 -4.35
N VAL A 169 -15.30 12.04 -3.75
CA VAL A 169 -15.15 13.51 -3.77
C VAL A 169 -15.01 14.06 -5.18
N ARG A 170 -14.32 13.33 -6.08
CA ARG A 170 -14.05 13.77 -7.46
C ARG A 170 -15.15 13.36 -8.44
N TYR A 171 -15.69 12.14 -8.31
CA TYR A 171 -16.55 11.53 -9.33
C TYR A 171 -18.00 11.33 -8.89
N GLY A 172 -18.33 11.60 -7.63
CA GLY A 172 -19.68 11.40 -7.11
C GLY A 172 -20.08 9.92 -6.97
N CYS A 173 -19.14 8.98 -7.03
CA CYS A 173 -19.39 7.57 -6.71
C CYS A 173 -19.59 7.38 -5.19
N THR A 174 -20.02 6.20 -4.77
CA THR A 174 -20.19 5.84 -3.36
C THR A 174 -19.05 4.93 -2.89
N THR A 175 -18.57 5.09 -1.68
CA THR A 175 -17.69 4.10 -1.02
C THR A 175 -18.42 3.39 0.11
N ALA A 176 -18.55 2.07 -0.01
CA ALA A 176 -19.01 1.18 1.04
C ALA A 176 -17.81 0.67 1.86
N ILE A 177 -17.69 1.12 3.10
CA ILE A 177 -16.59 0.82 4.02
C ILE A 177 -16.87 -0.53 4.68
N ILE A 178 -16.21 -1.60 4.20
CA ILE A 178 -16.46 -2.97 4.64
C ILE A 178 -15.88 -3.17 6.05
N PRO A 179 -16.68 -3.61 7.04
CA PRO A 179 -16.18 -3.94 8.38
C PRO A 179 -15.14 -5.07 8.35
N LYS A 180 -14.12 -5.00 9.23
CA LYS A 180 -13.03 -6.00 9.27
C LYS A 180 -13.51 -7.41 9.50
N ASP A 181 -14.53 -7.60 10.32
CA ASP A 181 -15.09 -8.91 10.66
C ASP A 181 -15.80 -9.60 9.47
N CYS A 182 -16.15 -8.87 8.43
CA CYS A 182 -16.66 -9.45 7.18
C CYS A 182 -15.61 -10.33 6.49
N PHE A 183 -14.31 -10.01 6.58
CA PHE A 183 -13.24 -10.76 5.91
C PHE A 183 -12.92 -12.13 6.54
N VAL A 184 -13.46 -12.44 7.70
CA VAL A 184 -13.40 -13.77 8.32
C VAL A 184 -14.76 -14.51 8.26
N ASN A 185 -15.77 -13.89 7.63
CA ASN A 185 -17.11 -14.46 7.48
C ASN A 185 -17.67 -14.19 6.07
N PRO A 186 -17.50 -15.13 5.12
CA PRO A 186 -17.93 -14.96 3.73
C PRO A 186 -19.42 -14.58 3.55
N MET A 187 -20.31 -15.12 4.38
CA MET A 187 -21.74 -14.81 4.33
C MET A 187 -22.00 -13.33 4.70
N LYS A 188 -21.34 -12.83 5.75
CA LYS A 188 -21.46 -11.41 6.13
C LYS A 188 -20.91 -10.51 5.02
N LEU A 189 -19.75 -10.88 4.44
CA LEU A 189 -19.17 -10.12 3.36
C LEU A 189 -20.08 -10.07 2.14
N HIS A 190 -20.59 -11.21 1.69
CA HIS A 190 -21.53 -11.29 0.57
C HIS A 190 -22.76 -10.42 0.81
N SER A 191 -23.40 -10.54 1.99
CA SER A 191 -24.57 -9.73 2.35
C SER A 191 -24.23 -8.23 2.33
N PHE A 192 -23.09 -7.82 2.92
CA PHE A 192 -22.68 -6.42 2.92
C PHE A 192 -22.49 -5.86 1.51
N LEU A 193 -21.77 -6.59 0.65
CA LEU A 193 -21.50 -6.16 -0.73
C LEU A 193 -22.78 -6.06 -1.56
N ARG A 194 -23.68 -7.04 -1.43
CA ARG A 194 -24.97 -7.07 -2.14
C ARG A 194 -25.91 -5.95 -1.66
N ASP A 195 -26.08 -5.82 -0.36
CA ASP A 195 -27.04 -4.89 0.24
C ASP A 195 -26.62 -3.41 0.05
N ASN A 196 -25.32 -3.15 -0.09
CA ASN A 196 -24.77 -1.85 -0.45
C ASN A 196 -24.57 -1.67 -1.97
N HIS A 197 -25.03 -2.60 -2.80
CA HIS A 197 -24.93 -2.53 -4.27
C HIS A 197 -23.52 -2.32 -4.79
N VAL A 198 -22.51 -2.93 -4.16
CA VAL A 198 -21.10 -2.77 -4.56
C VAL A 198 -20.89 -3.31 -5.97
N THR A 199 -20.31 -2.49 -6.84
CA THR A 199 -20.02 -2.83 -8.25
C THR A 199 -18.53 -3.03 -8.51
N THR A 200 -17.68 -2.39 -7.72
CA THR A 200 -16.23 -2.35 -7.93
C THR A 200 -15.50 -2.68 -6.64
N LEU A 201 -14.59 -3.65 -6.71
CA LEU A 201 -13.68 -3.98 -5.62
C LEU A 201 -12.30 -3.34 -5.89
N CYS A 202 -11.78 -2.58 -4.93
CA CYS A 202 -10.41 -2.07 -4.94
C CYS A 202 -9.62 -2.74 -3.81
N TRP A 203 -9.25 -4.01 -4.01
CA TRP A 203 -8.78 -4.86 -2.92
C TRP A 203 -7.30 -5.20 -3.02
N SER A 204 -6.76 -5.58 -1.89
CA SER A 204 -5.44 -6.20 -1.81
C SER A 204 -5.46 -7.65 -2.26
N VAL A 205 -4.33 -8.13 -2.76
CA VAL A 205 -4.15 -9.55 -3.11
C VAL A 205 -4.36 -10.46 -1.91
N ALA A 206 -4.01 -10.01 -0.69
CA ALA A 206 -4.23 -10.80 0.53
C ALA A 206 -5.72 -10.98 0.82
N ALA A 207 -6.55 -9.95 0.66
CA ALA A 207 -8.00 -10.06 0.83
C ALA A 207 -8.61 -11.01 -0.21
N MET A 208 -8.22 -10.89 -1.49
CA MET A 208 -8.66 -11.80 -2.54
C MET A 208 -8.27 -13.25 -2.25
N THR A 209 -7.02 -13.48 -1.81
CA THR A 209 -6.52 -14.80 -1.45
C THR A 209 -7.28 -15.40 -0.27
N THR A 210 -7.59 -14.59 0.74
CA THR A 210 -8.35 -15.02 1.91
C THR A 210 -9.76 -15.47 1.52
N MET A 211 -10.47 -14.71 0.70
CA MET A 211 -11.81 -15.07 0.23
C MET A 211 -11.82 -16.35 -0.59
N ALA A 212 -10.86 -16.51 -1.50
CA ALA A 212 -10.72 -17.75 -2.28
C ALA A 212 -10.45 -18.97 -1.37
N LYS A 213 -9.55 -18.84 -0.38
CA LYS A 213 -9.22 -19.91 0.57
C LYS A 213 -10.37 -20.27 1.53
N LEU A 214 -11.25 -19.33 1.84
CA LEU A 214 -12.43 -19.55 2.68
C LEU A 214 -13.62 -20.15 1.91
N GLY A 215 -13.48 -20.42 0.61
CA GLY A 215 -14.55 -20.98 -0.21
C GLY A 215 -15.64 -19.98 -0.60
N ALA A 216 -15.46 -18.68 -0.33
CA ALA A 216 -16.48 -17.67 -0.58
C ALA A 216 -16.96 -17.64 -2.05
N LEU A 217 -16.04 -17.87 -2.99
CA LEU A 217 -16.31 -17.82 -4.42
C LEU A 217 -17.15 -18.99 -4.95
N GLN A 218 -17.17 -20.12 -4.22
CA GLN A 218 -17.98 -21.30 -4.56
C GLN A 218 -19.36 -21.24 -3.92
N ASP A 219 -19.47 -20.66 -2.71
CA ASP A 219 -20.66 -20.72 -1.87
C ASP A 219 -21.63 -19.55 -2.12
N PHE A 220 -21.14 -18.43 -2.68
CA PHE A 220 -21.94 -17.22 -2.87
C PHE A 220 -21.82 -16.64 -4.27
N ASP A 221 -22.92 -16.05 -4.75
CA ASP A 221 -22.99 -15.36 -6.04
C ASP A 221 -22.54 -13.90 -5.90
N PHE A 222 -21.40 -13.57 -6.52
CA PHE A 222 -20.87 -12.22 -6.62
C PHE A 222 -21.03 -11.59 -8.01
N SER A 223 -21.90 -12.10 -8.87
CA SER A 223 -22.07 -11.66 -10.28
C SER A 223 -22.46 -10.18 -10.43
N PHE A 224 -22.92 -9.53 -9.35
CA PHE A 224 -23.16 -8.09 -9.32
C PHE A 224 -21.87 -7.24 -9.33
N ILE A 225 -20.72 -7.82 -8.99
CA ILE A 225 -19.41 -7.14 -9.11
C ILE A 225 -19.00 -7.10 -10.59
N LYS A 226 -18.71 -5.90 -11.07
CA LYS A 226 -18.35 -5.65 -12.48
C LYS A 226 -16.86 -5.42 -12.68
N LYS A 227 -16.17 -5.00 -11.62
CA LYS A 227 -14.74 -4.63 -11.70
C LYS A 227 -14.01 -5.07 -10.44
N VAL A 228 -12.86 -5.73 -10.62
CA VAL A 228 -11.97 -6.16 -9.53
C VAL A 228 -10.58 -5.58 -9.80
N ILE A 229 -10.24 -4.54 -9.05
CA ILE A 229 -8.94 -3.88 -9.08
C ILE A 229 -8.14 -4.38 -7.90
N PHE A 230 -6.98 -4.98 -8.16
CA PHE A 230 -6.16 -5.55 -7.09
C PHE A 230 -4.73 -5.03 -7.12
N THR A 231 -4.13 -4.98 -5.94
CA THR A 231 -2.79 -4.42 -5.74
C THR A 231 -2.16 -5.00 -4.48
N GLY A 232 -0.92 -4.63 -4.20
CA GLY A 232 -0.24 -4.93 -2.95
C GLY A 232 0.86 -5.95 -3.11
N SER A 233 0.60 -7.10 -3.66
CA SER A 233 1.58 -8.16 -3.93
C SER A 233 1.30 -8.84 -5.26
N GLN A 234 2.20 -9.73 -5.67
CA GLN A 234 1.97 -10.55 -6.86
C GLN A 234 0.86 -11.56 -6.56
N ILE A 235 -0.21 -11.54 -7.36
CA ILE A 235 -1.31 -12.50 -7.21
C ILE A 235 -0.90 -13.87 -7.76
N PRO A 236 -1.10 -14.98 -7.02
CA PRO A 236 -0.94 -16.31 -7.58
C PRO A 236 -1.97 -16.56 -8.71
N GLY A 237 -1.51 -17.04 -9.85
CA GLY A 237 -2.41 -17.28 -11.01
C GLY A 237 -3.60 -18.17 -10.68
N GLY A 238 -3.41 -19.21 -9.84
CA GLY A 238 -4.51 -20.07 -9.39
C GLY A 238 -5.58 -19.36 -8.54
N ILE A 239 -5.20 -18.33 -7.79
CA ILE A 239 -6.17 -17.48 -7.05
C ILE A 239 -6.94 -16.60 -8.02
N LEU A 240 -6.25 -15.94 -8.94
CA LEU A 240 -6.92 -15.10 -9.93
C LEU A 240 -7.85 -15.90 -10.84
N HIS A 241 -7.43 -17.10 -11.23
CA HIS A 241 -8.29 -18.02 -11.98
C HIS A 241 -9.60 -18.36 -11.25
N GLN A 242 -9.54 -18.64 -9.95
CA GLN A 242 -10.77 -18.90 -9.16
C GLN A 242 -11.71 -17.69 -9.17
N TRP A 243 -11.18 -16.47 -9.05
CA TRP A 243 -11.95 -15.23 -9.16
C TRP A 243 -12.58 -15.06 -10.55
N GLN A 244 -11.83 -15.31 -11.62
CA GLN A 244 -12.35 -15.24 -12.99
C GLN A 244 -13.48 -16.26 -13.25
N MET A 245 -13.36 -17.47 -12.68
CA MET A 245 -14.42 -18.48 -12.79
C MET A 245 -15.69 -18.08 -12.03
N ALA A 246 -15.55 -17.42 -10.89
CA ALA A 246 -16.70 -16.95 -10.10
C ALA A 246 -17.36 -15.68 -10.68
N LEU A 247 -16.58 -14.83 -11.35
CA LEU A 247 -17.02 -13.56 -11.94
C LEU A 247 -16.62 -13.46 -13.42
N PRO A 248 -17.21 -14.28 -14.30
CA PRO A 248 -16.80 -14.34 -15.71
C PRO A 248 -17.03 -13.03 -16.49
N ASP A 249 -17.97 -12.19 -16.03
CA ASP A 249 -18.31 -10.91 -16.67
C ASP A 249 -17.58 -9.70 -16.05
N ALA A 250 -16.77 -9.92 -15.02
CA ALA A 250 -16.04 -8.84 -14.37
C ALA A 250 -14.71 -8.56 -15.06
N THR A 251 -14.32 -7.29 -15.09
CA THR A 251 -12.99 -6.86 -15.52
C THR A 251 -12.01 -6.97 -14.37
N PHE A 252 -10.89 -7.67 -14.57
CA PHE A 252 -9.81 -7.80 -13.59
C PHE A 252 -8.63 -6.91 -13.96
N ILE A 253 -8.14 -6.12 -13.00
CA ILE A 253 -7.09 -5.14 -13.25
C ILE A 253 -6.04 -5.20 -12.15
N ASN A 254 -4.81 -5.52 -12.52
CA ASN A 254 -3.66 -5.52 -11.61
C ASN A 254 -3.04 -4.12 -11.56
N HIS A 255 -2.80 -3.60 -10.36
CA HIS A 255 -2.14 -2.32 -10.14
C HIS A 255 -0.83 -2.50 -9.37
N TYR A 256 0.16 -1.69 -9.73
CA TYR A 256 1.43 -1.62 -9.01
C TYR A 256 1.80 -0.16 -8.72
N GLY A 257 2.38 0.06 -7.56
CA GLY A 257 3.03 1.29 -7.16
C GLY A 257 3.44 1.30 -5.70
N PRO A 258 4.53 1.99 -5.37
CA PRO A 258 4.93 2.27 -4.00
C PRO A 258 4.15 3.47 -3.44
N SER A 259 4.21 3.67 -2.12
CA SER A 259 3.62 4.84 -1.44
C SER A 259 4.19 6.15 -1.97
N GLU A 260 5.44 6.12 -2.37
CA GLU A 260 6.20 7.25 -2.92
C GLU A 260 5.73 7.69 -4.31
N ALA A 261 4.91 6.86 -4.98
CA ALA A 261 4.23 7.20 -6.23
C ALA A 261 2.69 7.27 -6.06
N THR A 262 2.21 7.61 -4.88
CA THR A 262 0.81 7.84 -4.54
C THR A 262 -0.08 6.66 -4.91
N ALA A 263 0.08 5.54 -4.19
CA ALA A 263 -0.66 4.28 -4.27
C ALA A 263 -0.36 3.38 -5.48
N SER A 264 -0.54 3.84 -6.72
CA SER A 264 -0.18 3.05 -7.91
C SER A 264 0.22 3.94 -9.08
N CYS A 265 1.12 3.43 -9.92
CA CYS A 265 1.64 4.16 -11.08
C CYS A 265 1.54 3.36 -12.38
N THR A 266 1.24 2.05 -12.32
CA THR A 266 0.99 1.21 -13.49
C THR A 266 -0.26 0.37 -13.29
N TYR A 267 -0.81 -0.14 -14.40
CA TYR A 267 -1.94 -1.06 -14.40
C TYR A 267 -1.87 -2.05 -15.57
N TYR A 268 -2.45 -3.22 -15.37
CA TYR A 268 -2.60 -4.27 -16.38
C TYR A 268 -4.03 -4.80 -16.35
N VAL A 269 -4.73 -4.71 -17.47
CA VAL A 269 -6.05 -5.34 -17.65
C VAL A 269 -5.84 -6.79 -18.04
N VAL A 270 -6.39 -7.70 -17.26
CA VAL A 270 -6.30 -9.14 -17.50
C VAL A 270 -7.43 -9.54 -18.47
N ASP A 271 -7.10 -9.63 -19.74
CA ASP A 271 -8.05 -9.84 -20.85
C ASP A 271 -8.16 -11.29 -21.32
N HIS A 272 -7.59 -12.24 -20.56
CA HIS A 272 -7.56 -13.66 -20.89
C HIS A 272 -7.76 -14.53 -19.63
N PRO A 273 -8.18 -15.79 -19.77
CA PRO A 273 -8.21 -16.75 -18.68
C PRO A 273 -6.82 -17.08 -18.17
N VAL A 274 -6.55 -16.79 -16.91
CA VAL A 274 -5.24 -16.94 -16.29
C VAL A 274 -4.95 -18.40 -15.96
N LYS A 275 -3.70 -18.85 -16.23
CA LYS A 275 -3.23 -20.20 -15.87
C LYS A 275 -2.70 -20.21 -14.42
N THR A 276 -2.73 -21.38 -13.78
CA THR A 276 -2.36 -21.55 -12.35
C THR A 276 -0.96 -21.00 -12.00
N PHE A 277 0.00 -21.15 -12.91
CA PHE A 277 1.40 -20.74 -12.67
C PHE A 277 1.79 -19.48 -13.46
N GLU A 278 0.82 -18.77 -14.01
CA GLU A 278 1.06 -17.57 -14.77
C GLU A 278 1.48 -16.42 -13.87
N ARG A 279 2.49 -15.67 -14.31
CA ARG A 279 2.90 -14.43 -13.68
C ARG A 279 2.16 -13.27 -14.34
N ILE A 280 1.36 -12.55 -13.57
CA ILE A 280 0.57 -11.43 -14.08
C ILE A 280 1.46 -10.19 -14.17
N PRO A 281 1.53 -9.51 -15.33
CA PRO A 281 2.24 -8.25 -15.46
C PRO A 281 1.73 -7.17 -14.50
N ILE A 282 2.60 -6.22 -14.14
CA ILE A 282 2.19 -4.97 -13.48
C ILE A 282 1.86 -3.88 -14.52
N GLY A 283 2.03 -4.18 -15.79
CA GLY A 283 1.45 -3.48 -16.94
C GLY A 283 2.16 -2.22 -17.38
N LYS A 284 1.37 -1.22 -17.76
CA LYS A 284 1.85 0.04 -18.36
C LYS A 284 1.57 1.22 -17.44
N PRO A 285 2.31 2.34 -17.58
CA PRO A 285 2.09 3.52 -16.75
C PRO A 285 0.66 4.07 -16.85
N LEU A 286 0.12 4.51 -15.71
CA LEU A 286 -1.05 5.37 -15.67
C LEU A 286 -0.75 6.72 -16.36
N PRO A 287 -1.76 7.41 -16.90
CA PRO A 287 -1.55 8.72 -17.50
C PRO A 287 -0.81 9.70 -16.58
N GLY A 288 0.25 10.34 -17.10
CA GLY A 288 1.08 11.30 -16.36
C GLY A 288 2.12 10.68 -15.42
N TYR A 289 2.25 9.35 -15.42
CA TYR A 289 3.41 8.62 -14.88
C TYR A 289 4.30 8.16 -16.02
N GLU A 290 5.58 8.10 -15.74
CA GLU A 290 6.61 7.54 -16.60
C GLU A 290 7.34 6.46 -15.79
N VAL A 291 7.40 5.24 -16.32
CA VAL A 291 8.04 4.11 -15.64
C VAL A 291 8.96 3.41 -16.63
N THR A 292 10.22 3.19 -16.23
CA THR A 292 11.22 2.53 -17.05
C THR A 292 12.12 1.64 -16.20
N ILE A 293 13.03 0.94 -16.84
CA ILE A 293 14.06 0.11 -16.22
C ILE A 293 15.39 0.83 -16.30
N ALA A 294 16.06 0.98 -15.16
CA ALA A 294 17.42 1.50 -15.08
C ALA A 294 18.44 0.37 -15.03
N ASP A 295 19.58 0.55 -15.71
CA ASP A 295 20.72 -0.36 -15.75
C ASP A 295 20.33 -1.81 -16.07
N ALA A 296 19.50 -1.96 -17.10
CA ALA A 296 19.07 -3.28 -17.55
C ALA A 296 20.26 -4.15 -17.99
N ASP A 297 20.30 -5.39 -17.52
CA ASP A 297 21.27 -6.39 -17.94
C ASP A 297 20.98 -6.97 -19.33
N GLU A 298 21.71 -7.99 -19.73
CA GLU A 298 21.55 -8.70 -21.03
C GLU A 298 20.17 -9.39 -21.19
N ASN A 299 19.47 -9.66 -20.07
CA ASN A 299 18.13 -10.22 -20.04
C ASN A 299 17.03 -9.14 -19.98
N GLY A 300 17.42 -7.86 -20.00
CA GLY A 300 16.53 -6.71 -19.84
C GLY A 300 16.04 -6.51 -18.40
N GLU A 301 16.71 -7.10 -17.41
CA GLU A 301 16.36 -7.04 -15.98
C GLU A 301 17.12 -5.89 -15.28
N GLY A 302 16.42 -5.01 -14.60
CA GLY A 302 17.02 -3.87 -13.92
C GLY A 302 16.08 -3.23 -12.88
N GLU A 303 16.48 -2.09 -12.34
CA GLU A 303 15.66 -1.39 -11.37
C GLU A 303 14.50 -0.66 -12.02
N ILE A 304 13.29 -0.84 -11.50
CA ILE A 304 12.12 -0.03 -11.86
C ILE A 304 12.32 1.37 -11.29
N VAL A 305 12.31 2.39 -12.17
CA VAL A 305 12.34 3.79 -11.77
C VAL A 305 11.09 4.52 -12.26
N ILE A 306 10.60 5.47 -11.46
CA ILE A 306 9.32 6.15 -11.68
C ILE A 306 9.53 7.65 -11.70
N ALA A 307 8.91 8.33 -12.68
CA ALA A 307 8.77 9.78 -12.70
C ALA A 307 7.29 10.16 -12.87
N GLY A 308 6.99 11.43 -12.70
CA GLY A 308 5.65 11.97 -12.98
C GLY A 308 5.04 12.75 -11.84
N LYS A 309 3.86 13.32 -12.14
CA LYS A 309 3.16 14.27 -11.25
C LYS A 309 2.58 13.62 -9.98
N GLY A 310 2.49 12.30 -9.94
CA GLY A 310 2.00 11.57 -8.77
C GLY A 310 3.10 11.18 -7.79
N LEU A 311 4.36 11.64 -7.95
CA LEU A 311 5.41 11.38 -6.98
C LEU A 311 5.17 12.15 -5.68
N ALA A 312 5.51 11.50 -4.56
CA ALA A 312 5.66 12.16 -3.26
C ALA A 312 6.80 13.19 -3.30
N SER A 313 6.77 14.16 -2.39
CA SER A 313 7.85 15.15 -2.29
C SER A 313 9.08 14.65 -1.52
N GLY A 314 9.01 13.45 -0.93
CA GLY A 314 10.09 12.84 -0.16
C GLY A 314 9.65 12.31 1.19
N TYR A 315 10.60 12.19 2.12
CA TYR A 315 10.35 11.65 3.45
C TYR A 315 10.40 12.73 4.52
N TYR A 316 9.42 12.72 5.41
CA TYR A 316 9.29 13.65 6.53
C TYR A 316 10.47 13.52 7.50
N GLY A 317 11.18 14.62 7.74
CA GLY A 317 12.33 14.66 8.65
C GLY A 317 13.56 13.86 8.19
N ALA A 318 13.61 13.35 6.94
CA ALA A 318 14.66 12.45 6.46
C ALA A 318 15.26 12.94 5.13
N LYS A 319 15.97 14.09 5.18
CA LYS A 319 16.52 14.78 4.00
C LYS A 319 17.50 13.92 3.20
N GLU A 320 18.40 13.20 3.87
CA GLU A 320 19.39 12.34 3.20
C GLU A 320 18.71 11.16 2.48
N LEU A 321 17.76 10.52 3.15
CA LEU A 321 16.97 9.45 2.53
C LEU A 321 16.17 9.98 1.33
N THR A 322 15.60 11.18 1.44
CA THR A 322 14.89 11.82 0.32
C THR A 322 15.82 11.98 -0.88
N ARG A 323 17.02 12.55 -0.67
CA ARG A 323 18.01 12.74 -1.74
C ARG A 323 18.53 11.44 -2.35
N SER A 324 18.60 10.37 -1.57
CA SER A 324 19.07 9.07 -2.07
C SER A 324 18.01 8.30 -2.87
N LYS A 325 16.72 8.64 -2.69
CA LYS A 325 15.61 7.94 -3.35
C LYS A 325 14.91 8.77 -4.42
N PHE A 326 14.87 10.10 -4.25
CA PHE A 326 14.33 11.04 -5.22
C PHE A 326 15.49 11.82 -5.82
N VAL A 327 15.88 11.45 -7.03
CA VAL A 327 17.10 11.96 -7.69
C VAL A 327 16.72 12.83 -8.90
N ILE A 328 17.58 13.78 -9.24
CA ILE A 328 17.41 14.60 -10.45
C ILE A 328 17.68 13.71 -11.68
N ALA A 329 16.70 13.61 -12.58
CA ALA A 329 16.76 12.72 -13.73
C ALA A 329 17.98 12.97 -14.63
N ALA A 330 18.29 14.24 -14.90
CA ALA A 330 19.42 14.63 -15.72
C ALA A 330 20.79 14.27 -15.11
N GLU A 331 20.91 14.30 -13.77
CA GLU A 331 22.12 13.89 -13.07
C GLU A 331 22.24 12.35 -13.04
N TYR A 332 21.13 11.66 -12.77
CA TYR A 332 21.12 10.20 -12.72
C TYR A 332 21.51 9.58 -14.07
N GLN A 333 21.01 10.11 -15.18
CA GLN A 333 21.29 9.64 -16.54
C GLN A 333 22.76 9.87 -16.99
N GLN A 334 23.56 10.64 -16.26
CA GLN A 334 25.00 10.77 -16.56
C GLN A 334 25.78 9.50 -16.26
N SER A 335 25.30 8.66 -15.34
CA SER A 335 25.99 7.45 -14.89
C SER A 335 25.17 6.17 -14.99
N HIS A 336 23.88 6.28 -15.35
CA HIS A 336 22.94 5.17 -15.43
C HIS A 336 22.18 5.18 -16.75
N ALA A 337 22.00 4.01 -17.34
CA ALA A 337 21.22 3.84 -18.56
C ALA A 337 19.73 3.63 -18.23
N LEU A 338 18.85 4.28 -18.99
CA LEU A 338 17.40 4.03 -18.93
C LEU A 338 16.94 3.33 -20.20
N LEU A 339 16.13 2.27 -20.04
CA LEU A 339 15.59 1.50 -21.17
C LEU A 339 14.73 2.39 -22.08
N ASN A 340 13.89 3.26 -21.48
CA ASN A 340 13.11 4.26 -22.20
C ASN A 340 13.41 5.66 -21.63
N PRO A 341 13.40 6.72 -22.48
CA PRO A 341 13.60 8.09 -22.03
C PRO A 341 12.51 8.50 -21.03
N ILE A 342 12.88 9.34 -20.07
CA ILE A 342 11.98 9.99 -19.11
C ILE A 342 12.09 11.49 -19.28
N LEU A 343 10.95 12.18 -19.31
CA LEU A 343 10.84 13.64 -19.44
C LEU A 343 10.71 14.35 -18.07
N GLY A 344 10.33 13.61 -17.03
CA GLY A 344 10.18 14.13 -15.67
C GLY A 344 11.52 14.55 -15.05
N ASP A 345 11.51 15.65 -14.30
CA ASP A 345 12.73 16.19 -13.67
C ASP A 345 13.27 15.34 -12.52
N ILE A 346 12.40 14.62 -11.82
CA ILE A 346 12.72 13.80 -10.64
C ILE A 346 12.39 12.34 -10.93
N LEU A 347 13.32 11.46 -10.58
CA LEU A 347 13.15 10.00 -10.57
C LEU A 347 13.00 9.51 -9.13
N TYR A 348 12.06 8.61 -8.91
CA TYR A 348 12.02 7.80 -7.70
C TYR A 348 12.65 6.42 -7.95
N LEU A 349 13.68 6.09 -7.18
CA LEU A 349 14.40 4.81 -7.21
C LEU A 349 13.70 3.82 -6.29
N THR A 350 12.94 2.87 -6.89
CA THR A 350 12.03 2.00 -6.13
C THR A 350 12.73 0.94 -5.29
N GLY A 351 13.89 0.45 -5.75
CA GLY A 351 14.52 -0.77 -5.25
C GLY A 351 13.83 -2.05 -5.75
N ASP A 352 12.77 -1.95 -6.55
CA ASP A 352 12.09 -3.08 -7.20
C ASP A 352 12.81 -3.43 -8.50
N LEU A 353 12.94 -4.73 -8.79
CA LEU A 353 13.48 -5.24 -10.05
C LEU A 353 12.35 -5.59 -11.01
N GLY A 354 12.57 -5.32 -12.28
CA GLY A 354 11.61 -5.63 -13.33
C GLY A 354 12.23 -5.77 -14.70
N LYS A 355 11.41 -6.15 -15.65
CA LYS A 355 11.71 -6.14 -17.08
C LYS A 355 10.46 -5.90 -17.92
N MET A 356 10.61 -5.47 -19.15
CA MET A 356 9.52 -5.39 -20.12
C MET A 356 9.31 -6.74 -20.80
N ASP A 357 8.04 -7.12 -20.98
CA ASP A 357 7.67 -8.23 -21.88
C ASP A 357 7.66 -7.77 -23.36
N GLU A 358 7.42 -8.71 -24.28
CA GLU A 358 7.36 -8.44 -25.73
C GLU A 358 6.21 -7.49 -26.12
N SER A 359 5.17 -7.37 -25.28
CA SER A 359 4.03 -6.48 -25.46
C SER A 359 4.23 -5.11 -24.83
N GLY A 360 5.40 -4.88 -24.22
CA GLY A 360 5.76 -3.65 -23.53
C GLY A 360 5.06 -3.48 -22.17
N ASN A 361 4.62 -4.59 -21.55
CA ASN A 361 4.15 -4.57 -20.17
C ASN A 361 5.31 -4.80 -19.21
N LEU A 362 5.31 -4.12 -18.11
CA LEU A 362 6.28 -4.29 -17.03
C LEU A 362 5.97 -5.56 -16.22
N LEU A 363 6.98 -6.39 -16.01
CA LEU A 363 6.97 -7.55 -15.14
C LEU A 363 7.73 -7.22 -13.86
N PHE A 364 7.14 -7.48 -12.71
CA PHE A 364 7.83 -7.40 -11.42
C PHE A 364 8.63 -8.67 -11.16
N LEU A 365 9.92 -8.56 -10.86
CA LEU A 365 10.82 -9.70 -10.66
C LEU A 365 11.21 -9.94 -9.21
N GLY A 366 11.10 -8.91 -8.37
CA GLY A 366 11.50 -8.97 -6.96
C GLY A 366 12.07 -7.65 -6.48
N ARG A 367 12.92 -7.70 -5.43
CA ARG A 367 13.55 -6.51 -4.87
C ARG A 367 15.07 -6.63 -4.83
N LYS A 368 15.75 -5.48 -4.91
CA LYS A 368 17.20 -5.36 -4.66
C LYS A 368 17.57 -5.50 -3.18
N ASP A 369 16.62 -5.18 -2.29
CA ASP A 369 16.79 -5.17 -0.83
C ASP A 369 15.97 -6.29 -0.15
N ARG A 370 16.04 -6.34 1.17
CA ARG A 370 15.34 -7.35 1.99
C ARG A 370 13.94 -6.93 2.43
N GLN A 371 13.37 -5.95 1.75
CA GLN A 371 12.00 -5.54 1.99
C GLN A 371 11.02 -6.56 1.39
N ILE A 372 10.00 -6.89 2.14
CA ILE A 372 8.93 -7.80 1.73
C ILE A 372 7.57 -7.13 1.80
N LYS A 373 6.59 -7.70 1.11
CA LYS A 373 5.17 -7.45 1.34
C LYS A 373 4.57 -8.69 2.02
N HIS A 374 4.14 -8.53 3.27
CA HIS A 374 3.54 -9.61 4.06
C HIS A 374 2.21 -9.13 4.62
N MET A 375 1.13 -9.85 4.32
CA MET A 375 -0.25 -9.45 4.66
C MET A 375 -0.56 -8.00 4.22
N ASP A 376 -0.07 -7.62 3.03
CA ASP A 376 -0.15 -6.28 2.41
C ASP A 376 0.68 -5.17 3.09
N TYR A 377 1.31 -5.46 4.21
CA TYR A 377 2.25 -4.54 4.84
C TYR A 377 3.62 -4.60 4.16
N ARG A 378 4.17 -3.43 3.86
CA ARG A 378 5.56 -3.29 3.44
C ARG A 378 6.44 -3.43 4.68
N ILE A 379 7.25 -4.48 4.77
CA ILE A 379 8.06 -4.82 5.94
C ILE A 379 9.54 -4.83 5.56
N GLU A 380 10.35 -4.11 6.31
CA GLU A 380 11.80 -4.20 6.27
C GLU A 380 12.24 -5.31 7.24
N LEU A 381 12.75 -6.42 6.72
CA LEU A 381 13.24 -7.53 7.57
C LEU A 381 14.39 -7.08 8.48
N ASP A 382 15.21 -6.14 8.02
CA ASP A 382 16.30 -5.53 8.81
C ASP A 382 15.76 -4.78 10.04
N GLY A 383 14.56 -4.20 9.96
CA GLY A 383 13.91 -3.55 11.10
C GLY A 383 13.47 -4.55 12.17
N ILE A 384 13.09 -5.76 11.78
CA ILE A 384 12.80 -6.85 12.71
C ILE A 384 14.10 -7.37 13.36
N GLU A 385 15.15 -7.55 12.57
CA GLU A 385 16.46 -7.96 13.08
C GLU A 385 17.00 -6.96 14.10
N ALA A 386 16.91 -5.66 13.83
CA ALA A 386 17.34 -4.62 14.76
C ALA A 386 16.55 -4.68 16.09
N ALA A 387 15.24 -4.93 16.03
CA ALA A 387 14.43 -5.10 17.24
C ALA A 387 14.83 -6.34 18.03
N VAL A 388 15.12 -7.46 17.35
CA VAL A 388 15.56 -8.71 17.98
C VAL A 388 16.93 -8.55 18.63
N THR A 389 17.92 -8.00 17.90
CA THR A 389 19.28 -7.81 18.40
C THR A 389 19.39 -6.78 19.52
N SER A 390 18.36 -5.95 19.73
CA SER A 390 18.30 -5.05 20.90
C SER A 390 17.87 -5.74 22.20
N LEU A 391 17.41 -7.00 22.13
CA LEU A 391 17.00 -7.74 23.30
C LEU A 391 18.22 -8.29 24.06
N PRO A 392 18.16 -8.36 25.40
CA PRO A 392 19.20 -9.01 26.18
C PRO A 392 19.28 -10.50 25.80
N ASP A 393 20.46 -11.09 25.96
CA ASP A 393 20.74 -12.50 25.71
C ASP A 393 20.60 -12.96 24.24
N ILE A 394 20.52 -12.02 23.28
CA ILE A 394 20.65 -12.25 21.85
C ILE A 394 22.03 -11.78 21.38
N GLU A 395 22.82 -12.69 20.83
CA GLU A 395 24.14 -12.40 20.27
C GLU A 395 24.07 -12.05 18.79
N GLU A 396 23.33 -12.85 18.01
CA GLU A 396 23.09 -12.64 16.59
C GLU A 396 21.64 -12.99 16.22
N ALA A 397 21.11 -12.30 15.21
CA ALA A 397 19.81 -12.60 14.62
C ALA A 397 19.85 -12.47 13.09
N ALA A 398 19.03 -13.30 12.44
CA ALA A 398 18.73 -13.19 11.00
C ALA A 398 17.25 -13.50 10.78
N VAL A 399 16.59 -12.65 10.00
CA VAL A 399 15.17 -12.80 9.67
C VAL A 399 15.02 -13.06 8.18
N VAL A 400 14.28 -14.08 7.80
CA VAL A 400 13.96 -14.38 6.40
C VAL A 400 12.45 -14.53 6.23
N ASN A 401 11.99 -14.36 5.00
CA ASN A 401 10.62 -14.70 4.62
C ASN A 401 10.60 -16.04 3.90
N ASP A 402 9.73 -16.94 4.34
CA ASP A 402 9.38 -18.13 3.58
C ASP A 402 8.22 -17.80 2.65
N GLU A 403 8.52 -17.54 1.38
CA GLU A 403 7.51 -17.18 0.37
C GLU A 403 6.48 -18.29 0.12
N VAL A 404 6.80 -19.55 0.44
CA VAL A 404 5.88 -20.68 0.21
C VAL A 404 4.81 -20.74 1.30
N SER A 405 5.22 -20.61 2.56
CA SER A 405 4.29 -20.61 3.70
C SER A 405 3.80 -19.22 4.10
N ASP A 406 4.33 -18.15 3.46
CA ASP A 406 4.12 -16.75 3.80
C ASP A 406 4.36 -16.47 5.29
N LYS A 407 5.53 -16.92 5.79
CA LYS A 407 5.91 -16.76 7.20
C LYS A 407 7.24 -16.06 7.36
N ILE A 408 7.29 -15.12 8.27
CA ILE A 408 8.53 -14.53 8.74
C ILE A 408 9.17 -15.51 9.73
N ILE A 409 10.42 -15.89 9.46
CA ILE A 409 11.22 -16.82 10.25
C ILE A 409 12.37 -16.06 10.90
N LEU A 410 12.50 -16.15 12.20
CA LEU A 410 13.65 -15.65 12.98
C LEU A 410 14.61 -16.81 13.27
N TYR A 411 15.87 -16.64 12.88
CA TYR A 411 17.00 -17.40 13.36
C TYR A 411 17.77 -16.54 14.36
N TYR A 412 18.17 -17.11 15.48
CA TYR A 412 18.91 -16.36 16.51
C TYR A 412 19.96 -17.21 17.22
N VAL A 413 21.02 -16.57 17.66
CA VAL A 413 22.05 -17.08 18.56
C VAL A 413 21.89 -16.35 19.88
N GLY A 414 21.93 -17.07 20.99
CA GLY A 414 21.80 -16.47 22.32
C GLY A 414 21.22 -17.45 23.33
N ASP A 415 21.30 -17.11 24.62
CA ASP A 415 20.81 -17.95 25.74
C ASP A 415 19.40 -17.47 26.16
N THR A 416 18.45 -17.59 25.26
CA THR A 416 17.06 -17.18 25.47
C THR A 416 16.09 -18.07 24.70
N THR A 417 14.80 -17.96 25.00
CA THR A 417 13.75 -18.79 24.38
C THR A 417 12.66 -17.96 23.71
N PRO A 418 11.88 -18.54 22.79
CA PRO A 418 10.75 -17.83 22.16
C PRO A 418 9.75 -17.25 23.16
N GLU A 419 9.54 -17.91 24.31
CA GLU A 419 8.64 -17.47 25.38
C GLU A 419 9.09 -16.13 25.99
N THR A 420 10.39 -15.86 25.99
CA THR A 420 10.98 -14.58 26.43
C THR A 420 11.00 -13.56 25.28
N ILE A 421 11.38 -13.98 24.09
CA ILE A 421 11.51 -13.09 22.91
C ILE A 421 10.15 -12.52 22.49
N ILE A 422 9.10 -13.35 22.40
CA ILE A 422 7.79 -12.95 21.88
C ILE A 422 7.16 -11.78 22.67
N PRO A 423 7.06 -11.81 24.00
CA PRO A 423 6.50 -10.70 24.76
C PRO A 423 7.31 -9.40 24.61
N ALA A 424 8.64 -9.50 24.56
CA ALA A 424 9.52 -8.35 24.39
C ALA A 424 9.37 -7.70 23.00
N LEU A 425 9.28 -8.51 21.94
CA LEU A 425 9.04 -8.01 20.59
C LEU A 425 7.64 -7.40 20.42
N ARG A 426 6.62 -7.94 21.08
CA ARG A 426 5.26 -7.36 21.04
C ARG A 426 5.18 -5.95 21.60
N GLN A 427 6.12 -5.54 22.44
CA GLN A 427 6.22 -4.17 22.93
C GLN A 427 6.81 -3.21 21.89
N GLN A 428 7.53 -3.72 20.90
CA GLN A 428 8.28 -2.95 19.91
C GLN A 428 7.70 -3.08 18.51
N LEU A 429 7.19 -4.26 18.12
CA LEU A 429 6.74 -4.56 16.76
C LEU A 429 5.22 -4.72 16.69
N PRO A 430 4.58 -4.19 15.63
CA PRO A 430 3.19 -4.49 15.32
C PRO A 430 3.00 -5.99 15.02
N GLY A 431 1.79 -6.49 15.21
CA GLY A 431 1.47 -7.91 15.04
C GLY A 431 1.83 -8.50 13.67
N TYR A 432 1.72 -7.71 12.60
CA TYR A 432 2.05 -8.12 11.23
C TYR A 432 3.57 -8.26 10.97
N MET A 433 4.43 -7.66 11.81
CA MET A 433 5.90 -7.80 11.75
C MET A 433 6.43 -8.95 12.61
N MET A 434 5.57 -9.59 13.43
CA MET A 434 5.99 -10.64 14.36
C MET A 434 6.40 -11.91 13.61
N PRO A 435 7.62 -12.44 13.83
CA PRO A 435 8.00 -13.75 13.33
C PRO A 435 6.99 -14.82 13.77
N ARG A 436 6.70 -15.77 12.89
CA ARG A 436 5.82 -16.93 13.18
C ARG A 436 6.60 -18.18 13.49
N VAL A 437 7.87 -18.22 13.14
CA VAL A 437 8.78 -19.35 13.40
C VAL A 437 10.03 -18.81 14.04
N PHE A 438 10.46 -19.44 15.13
CA PHE A 438 11.64 -19.10 15.91
C PHE A 438 12.59 -20.29 15.88
N LYS A 439 13.84 -20.08 15.48
CA LYS A 439 14.86 -21.12 15.37
C LYS A 439 16.14 -20.66 16.07
N GLN A 440 16.40 -21.24 17.24
CA GLN A 440 17.70 -21.09 17.90
C GLN A 440 18.75 -21.91 17.14
N VAL A 441 19.88 -21.29 16.82
CA VAL A 441 20.98 -21.92 16.07
C VAL A 441 22.31 -21.66 16.78
N ALA A 442 23.29 -22.52 16.53
CA ALA A 442 24.64 -22.35 17.11
C ALA A 442 25.40 -21.19 16.47
N SER A 443 25.10 -20.85 15.19
CA SER A 443 25.69 -19.70 14.49
C SER A 443 24.82 -19.33 13.30
N ILE A 444 24.86 -18.05 12.93
CA ILE A 444 24.26 -17.53 11.68
C ILE A 444 25.27 -17.73 10.54
N PRO A 445 24.89 -18.38 9.41
CA PRO A 445 25.78 -18.57 8.27
C PRO A 445 26.24 -17.23 7.68
N LYS A 446 27.53 -17.19 7.30
CA LYS A 446 28.16 -15.98 6.75
C LYS A 446 28.73 -16.26 5.36
N LEU A 447 28.63 -15.26 4.49
CA LEU A 447 29.36 -15.21 3.23
C LEU A 447 30.87 -15.01 3.48
N ALA A 448 31.69 -15.26 2.46
CA ALA A 448 33.13 -14.99 2.53
C ALA A 448 33.47 -13.51 2.88
N SER A 449 32.54 -12.59 2.63
CA SER A 449 32.65 -11.17 3.00
C SER A 449 32.35 -10.87 4.47
N GLY A 450 31.98 -11.87 5.28
CA GLY A 450 31.53 -11.71 6.67
C GLY A 450 30.06 -11.28 6.84
N LYS A 451 29.34 -10.96 5.75
CA LYS A 451 27.91 -10.65 5.80
C LYS A 451 27.09 -11.92 6.02
N THR A 452 25.90 -11.79 6.60
CA THR A 452 24.96 -12.90 6.78
C THR A 452 24.56 -13.50 5.41
N ASP A 453 24.62 -14.83 5.32
CA ASP A 453 24.15 -15.57 4.15
C ASP A 453 22.65 -15.93 4.33
N TYR A 454 21.80 -15.00 3.92
CA TYR A 454 20.34 -15.19 4.00
C TYR A 454 19.83 -16.28 3.07
N MET A 455 20.53 -16.55 1.96
CA MET A 455 20.15 -17.62 1.02
C MET A 455 20.26 -19.01 1.66
N ALA A 456 21.28 -19.20 2.51
CA ALA A 456 21.42 -20.44 3.27
C ALA A 456 20.34 -20.64 4.34
N LEU A 457 19.72 -19.55 4.82
CA LEU A 457 18.65 -19.57 5.83
C LEU A 457 17.26 -19.69 5.23
N THR A 458 17.09 -19.24 3.97
CA THR A 458 15.78 -19.27 3.30
C THR A 458 15.39 -20.71 2.96
N PRO A 459 14.18 -21.18 3.34
CA PRO A 459 13.72 -22.50 2.99
C PRO A 459 13.75 -22.71 1.47
N LYS A 460 14.45 -23.75 1.01
CA LYS A 460 14.49 -24.08 -0.41
C LYS A 460 13.13 -24.59 -0.85
N ARG A 461 12.65 -24.12 -2.00
CA ARG A 461 11.51 -24.77 -2.67
C ARG A 461 11.90 -26.23 -2.95
N GLU A 462 11.23 -27.17 -2.30
CA GLU A 462 11.28 -28.55 -2.76
C GLU A 462 10.64 -28.56 -4.15
N THR A 463 11.45 -28.65 -5.19
CA THR A 463 10.99 -29.01 -6.52
C THR A 463 10.54 -30.47 -6.45
N LYS A 464 9.26 -30.69 -6.09
CA LYS A 464 8.67 -32.01 -6.30
C LYS A 464 8.79 -32.28 -7.80
N PRO A 465 9.42 -33.39 -8.21
CA PRO A 465 9.46 -33.77 -9.61
C PRO A 465 8.00 -33.86 -10.10
N ILE A 466 7.73 -33.24 -11.23
CA ILE A 466 6.44 -33.35 -11.91
C ILE A 466 6.28 -34.83 -12.22
N SER A 467 5.46 -35.54 -11.44
CA SER A 467 4.99 -36.85 -11.83
C SER A 467 4.05 -36.62 -13.00
N ASN A 468 4.47 -37.01 -14.20
CA ASN A 468 3.61 -37.12 -15.37
C ASN A 468 2.45 -38.07 -15.03
N TYR A 469 1.24 -37.50 -14.86
CA TYR A 469 -0.02 -38.19 -15.05
C TYR A 469 -0.96 -37.27 -15.86
#